data_877c10e89480e87d3fc0b9821e560285
#
_entry.id   877c10e89480e87d3fc0b9821e560285
#
_cell.length_a   1.000
_cell.length_b   1.000
_cell.length_c   1.000
_cell.angle_alpha   90.00
_cell.angle_beta   90.00
_cell.angle_gamma   90.00
#
_symmetry.space_group_name_H-M   'P 1'
#
loop_
_entity.id
_entity.type
_entity.pdbx_description
1 polymer ?
#
loop_
_entity_poly.entity_id
_entity_poly.type
_entity_poly.pdbx_seq_one_letter_code
_entity_poly.pdbx_strand_id
1 'polypeptide(L)'
;MTKLHLGLTPWNFSNLSARSLSEQAQFAEQCGYQSLWLPENHFGESALPDPLTLLAAAAGATANIRLGTTSYLLTLRNPLQAAEQVAVFDQMSGGRLILGVGRGYAPEMLRAFHVPVAEKRRIFAWTLDIMRRAWAGEAVTLDDEPENAIKVFPRPMQQPEPPIWVAAFGPKALAQAGGLGLPYLSSPMESLGTLRENYAQHQAAAVAAGVTPPEVVPLMRTVFVSRDAAQCKQLRESLATQADNTRLQDGETIDDWSIIGEPSFVRERVQAYQQSLGMTHIIATRIRLGGLQEPVLRASVALLAETLDEL
;
A
#
# COMPACT_ATOMS: atom_id res chain seq x y z
N MET A 1 -18.48 13.44 9.07
CA MET A 1 -17.67 12.56 8.19
C MET A 1 -16.32 12.35 8.85
N THR A 2 -15.76 11.15 8.79
CA THR A 2 -14.41 10.90 9.29
C THR A 2 -13.42 11.64 8.38
N LYS A 3 -12.46 12.38 8.95
CA LYS A 3 -11.44 13.12 8.18
C LYS A 3 -10.70 12.14 7.26
N LEU A 4 -10.53 12.50 5.99
CA LEU A 4 -9.81 11.71 5.01
C LEU A 4 -8.31 11.69 5.33
N HIS A 5 -7.72 10.50 5.37
CA HIS A 5 -6.28 10.33 5.46
C HIS A 5 -5.63 10.35 4.06
N LEU A 6 -4.75 11.31 3.83
CA LEU A 6 -4.03 11.47 2.58
C LEU A 6 -2.65 10.84 2.66
N GLY A 7 -2.44 9.83 1.83
CA GLY A 7 -1.15 9.16 1.64
C GLY A 7 -0.57 9.40 0.25
N LEU A 8 0.72 9.15 0.11
CA LEU A 8 1.47 9.38 -1.12
C LEU A 8 2.50 8.27 -1.35
N THR A 9 2.72 7.86 -2.60
CA THR A 9 3.99 7.21 -2.96
C THR A 9 5.01 8.28 -3.39
N PRO A 10 6.32 8.07 -3.19
CA PRO A 10 7.32 8.94 -3.81
C PRO A 10 7.04 9.15 -5.31
N TRP A 11 7.45 10.28 -5.84
CA TRP A 11 7.25 10.61 -7.26
C TRP A 11 8.49 10.38 -8.11
N ASN A 12 9.65 10.22 -7.49
CA ASN A 12 10.89 9.92 -8.19
C ASN A 12 11.48 8.60 -7.66
N PHE A 13 11.42 7.57 -8.48
CA PHE A 13 11.96 6.24 -8.22
C PHE A 13 13.26 5.96 -9.00
N SER A 14 13.73 6.88 -9.83
CA SER A 14 14.98 6.73 -10.58
C SER A 14 16.21 6.90 -9.69
N ASN A 15 16.07 7.52 -8.51
CA ASN A 15 17.11 7.74 -7.54
C ASN A 15 16.69 7.22 -6.17
N LEU A 16 17.17 6.04 -5.80
CA LEU A 16 16.90 5.38 -4.52
C LEU A 16 17.88 5.81 -3.41
N SER A 17 18.66 6.88 -3.60
CA SER A 17 19.53 7.38 -2.53
C SER A 17 18.72 7.78 -1.30
N ALA A 18 19.29 7.57 -0.13
CA ALA A 18 18.67 7.99 1.12
C ALA A 18 18.31 9.48 1.11
N ARG A 19 19.15 10.33 0.51
CA ARG A 19 18.89 11.77 0.36
C ARG A 19 17.60 12.02 -0.43
N SER A 20 17.47 11.43 -1.62
CA SER A 20 16.29 11.63 -2.48
C SER A 20 14.99 11.17 -1.80
N LEU A 21 15.02 10.01 -1.15
CA LEU A 21 13.84 9.49 -0.42
C LEU A 21 13.50 10.36 0.79
N SER A 22 14.51 10.82 1.53
CA SER A 22 14.34 11.74 2.66
C SER A 22 13.72 13.08 2.24
N GLU A 23 14.22 13.69 1.17
CA GLU A 23 13.72 14.96 0.64
C GLU A 23 12.25 14.86 0.19
N GLN A 24 11.88 13.75 -0.47
CA GLN A 24 10.49 13.49 -0.88
C GLN A 24 9.59 13.29 0.33
N ALA A 25 10.04 12.53 1.34
CA ALA A 25 9.28 12.27 2.57
C ALA A 25 9.06 13.55 3.39
N GLN A 26 10.12 14.36 3.57
CA GLN A 26 10.05 15.67 4.25
C GLN A 26 9.08 16.61 3.54
N PHE A 27 9.15 16.67 2.22
CA PHE A 27 8.25 17.52 1.46
C PHE A 27 6.78 17.06 1.58
N ALA A 28 6.53 15.75 1.53
CA ALA A 28 5.19 15.21 1.77
C ALA A 28 4.67 15.57 3.17
N GLU A 29 5.51 15.39 4.20
CA GLU A 29 5.15 15.76 5.58
C GLU A 29 4.85 17.26 5.72
N GLN A 30 5.68 18.12 5.12
CA GLN A 30 5.47 19.58 5.10
C GLN A 30 4.18 20.00 4.39
N CYS A 31 3.77 19.26 3.35
CA CYS A 31 2.50 19.47 2.66
C CYS A 31 1.29 18.91 3.43
N GLY A 32 1.48 18.26 4.59
CA GLY A 32 0.40 17.72 5.41
C GLY A 32 -0.06 16.31 5.05
N TYR A 33 0.71 15.55 4.26
CA TYR A 33 0.43 14.14 4.05
C TYR A 33 0.60 13.34 5.34
N GLN A 34 -0.35 12.45 5.63
CA GLN A 34 -0.34 11.64 6.84
C GLN A 34 0.43 10.32 6.65
N SER A 35 0.70 9.88 5.40
CA SER A 35 1.45 8.66 5.17
C SER A 35 2.22 8.65 3.85
N LEU A 36 3.41 7.99 3.86
CA LEU A 36 4.25 7.73 2.69
C LEU A 36 4.36 6.22 2.48
N TRP A 37 4.23 5.76 1.21
CA TRP A 37 4.07 4.36 0.88
C TRP A 37 5.06 3.89 -0.18
N LEU A 38 5.68 2.72 0.03
CA LEU A 38 6.55 2.09 -0.95
C LEU A 38 6.05 0.69 -1.35
N PRO A 39 6.02 0.39 -2.66
CA PRO A 39 5.77 -0.97 -3.12
C PRO A 39 7.01 -1.85 -2.97
N GLU A 40 6.80 -3.17 -3.08
CA GLU A 40 7.87 -4.13 -3.29
C GLU A 40 7.69 -4.79 -4.65
N ASN A 41 8.76 -4.77 -5.44
CA ASN A 41 8.86 -5.48 -6.71
C ASN A 41 10.32 -5.87 -6.96
N HIS A 42 10.52 -6.90 -7.78
CA HIS A 42 11.81 -7.52 -7.98
C HIS A 42 12.18 -7.62 -9.48
N PHE A 43 13.48 -7.67 -9.77
CA PHE A 43 14.10 -8.03 -11.04
C PHE A 43 13.94 -7.07 -12.22
N GLY A 44 13.20 -5.97 -12.10
CA GLY A 44 13.13 -4.94 -13.12
C GLY A 44 14.19 -3.85 -12.91
N GLU A 45 14.47 -3.05 -13.94
CA GLU A 45 15.39 -1.91 -13.83
C GLU A 45 14.95 -0.86 -12.78
N SER A 46 13.65 -0.76 -12.53
CA SER A 46 13.05 0.10 -11.51
C SER A 46 12.58 -0.69 -10.28
N ALA A 47 13.25 -1.80 -9.95
CA ALA A 47 12.87 -2.64 -8.84
C ALA A 47 13.07 -1.94 -7.48
N LEU A 48 12.12 -2.19 -6.57
CA LEU A 48 12.14 -1.76 -5.18
C LEU A 48 12.08 -3.01 -4.29
N PRO A 49 13.18 -3.77 -4.16
CA PRO A 49 13.13 -5.12 -3.58
C PRO A 49 13.04 -5.15 -2.05
N ASP A 50 13.34 -4.03 -1.38
CA ASP A 50 13.30 -3.94 0.08
C ASP A 50 12.68 -2.60 0.54
N PRO A 51 11.34 -2.56 0.66
CA PRO A 51 10.66 -1.32 1.02
C PRO A 51 10.97 -0.86 2.45
N LEU A 52 11.27 -1.76 3.40
CA LEU A 52 11.60 -1.35 4.78
C LEU A 52 12.94 -0.62 4.85
N THR A 53 13.98 -1.15 4.16
CA THR A 53 15.27 -0.48 4.07
C THR A 53 15.15 0.90 3.41
N LEU A 54 14.36 1.01 2.34
CA LEU A 54 14.14 2.28 1.67
C LEU A 54 13.37 3.28 2.55
N LEU A 55 12.32 2.81 3.25
CA LEU A 55 11.56 3.64 4.18
C LEU A 55 12.36 4.07 5.41
N ALA A 56 13.45 3.37 5.77
CA ALA A 56 14.31 3.77 6.88
C ALA A 56 14.94 5.16 6.65
N ALA A 57 15.25 5.52 5.40
CA ALA A 57 15.71 6.86 5.05
C ALA A 57 14.63 7.92 5.35
N ALA A 58 13.37 7.66 4.99
CA ALA A 58 12.25 8.52 5.31
C ALA A 58 11.98 8.59 6.82
N ALA A 59 12.11 7.47 7.53
CA ALA A 59 11.91 7.40 8.98
C ALA A 59 12.86 8.33 9.74
N GLY A 60 14.14 8.33 9.37
CA GLY A 60 15.15 9.20 9.99
C GLY A 60 15.02 10.68 9.64
N ALA A 61 14.31 11.02 8.56
CA ALA A 61 14.19 12.39 8.05
C ALA A 61 12.87 13.09 8.40
N THR A 62 11.89 12.35 8.94
CA THR A 62 10.53 12.84 9.25
C THR A 62 10.17 12.55 10.69
N ALA A 63 9.15 13.27 11.23
CA ALA A 63 8.76 13.13 12.63
C ALA A 63 7.38 12.47 12.82
N ASN A 64 6.40 12.75 11.94
CA ASN A 64 4.99 12.41 12.18
C ASN A 64 4.39 11.53 11.09
N ILE A 65 4.81 11.70 9.83
CA ILE A 65 4.26 10.96 8.69
C ILE A 65 4.40 9.45 8.91
N ARG A 66 3.32 8.72 8.75
CA ARG A 66 3.34 7.25 8.81
C ARG A 66 4.01 6.67 7.58
N LEU A 67 4.59 5.49 7.74
CA LEU A 67 5.40 4.85 6.71
C LEU A 67 4.79 3.49 6.38
N GLY A 68 4.36 3.32 5.13
CA GLY A 68 3.60 2.15 4.73
C GLY A 68 4.25 1.35 3.60
N THR A 69 3.94 0.07 3.53
CA THR A 69 4.32 -0.81 2.42
C THR A 69 3.11 -1.19 1.56
N THR A 70 3.27 -1.25 0.21
CA THR A 70 2.18 -1.57 -0.73
C THR A 70 2.61 -2.56 -1.83
N SER A 71 3.02 -3.74 -1.45
CA SER A 71 2.98 -4.46 -0.17
C SER A 71 4.30 -5.15 0.12
N TYR A 72 4.59 -5.40 1.39
CA TYR A 72 5.67 -6.28 1.85
C TYR A 72 5.29 -7.75 1.58
N LEU A 73 6.09 -8.48 0.80
CA LEU A 73 5.72 -9.80 0.28
C LEU A 73 6.09 -10.91 1.26
N LEU A 74 5.15 -11.33 2.09
CA LEU A 74 5.38 -12.32 3.15
C LEU A 74 5.81 -13.69 2.63
N THR A 75 5.36 -14.08 1.43
CA THR A 75 5.68 -15.39 0.84
C THR A 75 7.12 -15.57 0.45
N LEU A 76 7.88 -14.47 0.32
CA LEU A 76 9.30 -14.50 -0.07
C LEU A 76 10.25 -14.58 1.13
N ARG A 77 9.74 -14.60 2.36
CA ARG A 77 10.52 -14.36 3.57
C ARG A 77 10.47 -15.52 4.55
N ASN A 78 11.56 -15.70 5.28
CA ASN A 78 11.54 -16.47 6.51
C ASN A 78 10.70 -15.73 7.56
N PRO A 79 9.71 -16.36 8.19
CA PRO A 79 8.80 -15.71 9.14
C PRO A 79 9.48 -15.05 10.33
N LEU A 80 10.53 -15.68 10.88
CA LEU A 80 11.27 -15.14 12.02
C LEU A 80 12.02 -13.88 11.62
N GLN A 81 12.74 -13.95 10.50
CA GLN A 81 13.46 -12.79 9.97
C GLN A 81 12.50 -11.63 9.62
N ALA A 82 11.34 -11.95 9.05
CA ALA A 82 10.33 -10.94 8.76
C ALA A 82 9.79 -10.29 10.04
N ALA A 83 9.54 -11.08 11.09
CA ALA A 83 9.09 -10.56 12.39
C ALA A 83 10.13 -9.61 13.00
N GLU A 84 11.43 -9.97 12.95
CA GLU A 84 12.53 -9.13 13.45
C GLU A 84 12.66 -7.84 12.63
N GLN A 85 12.71 -7.92 11.31
CA GLN A 85 12.87 -6.76 10.43
C GLN A 85 11.75 -5.75 10.59
N VAL A 86 10.50 -6.21 10.64
CA VAL A 86 9.33 -5.36 10.86
C VAL A 86 9.39 -4.70 12.24
N ALA A 87 9.75 -5.45 13.28
CA ALA A 87 9.87 -4.92 14.63
C ALA A 87 10.99 -3.87 14.75
N VAL A 88 12.15 -4.14 14.15
CA VAL A 88 13.27 -3.17 14.09
C VAL A 88 12.83 -1.89 13.37
N PHE A 89 12.16 -2.03 12.22
CA PHE A 89 11.69 -0.85 11.49
C PHE A 89 10.62 -0.06 12.28
N ASP A 90 9.71 -0.75 12.96
CA ASP A 90 8.70 -0.10 13.79
C ASP A 90 9.33 0.69 14.94
N GLN A 91 10.35 0.12 15.62
CA GLN A 91 11.15 0.82 16.61
C GLN A 91 11.88 2.04 16.02
N MET A 92 12.58 1.86 14.90
CA MET A 92 13.32 2.94 14.22
C MET A 92 12.40 4.09 13.77
N SER A 93 11.20 3.80 13.37
CA SER A 93 10.21 4.80 12.94
C SER A 93 9.47 5.45 14.11
N GLY A 94 9.69 5.01 15.36
CA GLY A 94 8.94 5.50 16.52
C GLY A 94 7.47 5.08 16.50
N GLY A 95 7.16 3.86 16.01
CA GLY A 95 5.79 3.34 15.94
C GLY A 95 4.95 3.94 14.81
N ARG A 96 5.58 4.38 13.71
CA ARG A 96 4.89 4.99 12.58
C ARG A 96 4.62 4.03 11.42
N LEU A 97 4.97 2.75 11.54
CA LEU A 97 4.73 1.75 10.50
C LEU A 97 3.23 1.48 10.30
N ILE A 98 2.82 1.34 9.04
CA ILE A 98 1.61 0.61 8.60
C ILE A 98 2.09 -0.51 7.68
N LEU A 99 1.94 -1.76 8.11
CA LEU A 99 2.45 -2.90 7.36
C LEU A 99 1.41 -3.38 6.33
N GLY A 100 1.51 -2.89 5.10
CA GLY A 100 0.76 -3.46 4.00
C GLY A 100 1.45 -4.75 3.51
N VAL A 101 0.75 -5.88 3.57
CA VAL A 101 1.30 -7.21 3.24
C VAL A 101 0.70 -7.80 1.98
N GLY A 102 1.47 -8.61 1.28
CA GLY A 102 1.03 -9.26 0.05
C GLY A 102 1.61 -10.66 -0.15
N ARG A 103 1.06 -11.36 -1.16
CA ARG A 103 1.47 -12.73 -1.53
C ARG A 103 2.40 -12.78 -2.74
N GLY A 104 2.62 -11.66 -3.39
CA GLY A 104 3.19 -11.66 -4.72
C GLY A 104 2.23 -12.23 -5.78
N TYR A 105 2.37 -11.76 -7.03
CA TYR A 105 1.48 -12.16 -8.13
C TYR A 105 2.25 -12.76 -9.32
N ALA A 106 3.47 -12.30 -9.59
CA ALA A 106 4.27 -12.71 -10.75
C ALA A 106 4.81 -14.14 -10.58
N PRO A 107 4.40 -15.10 -11.42
CA PRO A 107 4.83 -16.49 -11.27
C PRO A 107 6.34 -16.69 -11.41
N GLU A 108 7.01 -15.90 -12.27
CA GLU A 108 8.46 -15.90 -12.45
C GLU A 108 9.19 -15.46 -11.19
N MET A 109 8.71 -14.44 -10.52
CA MET A 109 9.24 -13.99 -9.24
C MET A 109 9.08 -15.05 -8.16
N LEU A 110 7.89 -15.63 -8.03
CA LEU A 110 7.64 -16.70 -7.05
C LEU A 110 8.55 -17.91 -7.31
N ARG A 111 8.76 -18.30 -8.57
CA ARG A 111 9.71 -19.38 -8.93
C ARG A 111 11.14 -19.04 -8.55
N ALA A 112 11.60 -17.81 -8.83
CA ALA A 112 12.95 -17.36 -8.50
C ALA A 112 13.24 -17.42 -7.00
N PHE A 113 12.23 -17.17 -6.17
CA PHE A 113 12.29 -17.29 -4.70
C PHE A 113 11.86 -18.67 -4.17
N HIS A 114 11.76 -19.68 -5.04
CA HIS A 114 11.36 -21.06 -4.69
C HIS A 114 10.00 -21.15 -3.98
N VAL A 115 9.07 -20.23 -4.26
CA VAL A 115 7.72 -20.23 -3.69
C VAL A 115 6.76 -20.99 -4.60
N PRO A 116 6.16 -22.12 -4.16
CA PRO A 116 5.14 -22.82 -4.93
C PRO A 116 3.91 -21.95 -5.11
N VAL A 117 3.55 -21.62 -6.35
CA VAL A 117 2.44 -20.72 -6.68
C VAL A 117 1.10 -21.20 -6.07
N ALA A 118 0.88 -22.53 -6.06
CA ALA A 118 -0.33 -23.13 -5.50
C ALA A 118 -0.46 -22.92 -3.98
N GLU A 119 0.67 -22.81 -3.28
CA GLU A 119 0.73 -22.74 -1.82
C GLU A 119 0.83 -21.31 -1.27
N LYS A 120 0.97 -20.31 -2.13
CA LYS A 120 1.25 -18.95 -1.71
C LYS A 120 0.24 -18.37 -0.66
N ARG A 121 -1.01 -18.84 -0.66
CA ARG A 121 -1.99 -18.42 0.36
C ARG A 121 -1.73 -19.08 1.71
N ARG A 122 -1.35 -20.35 1.70
CA ARG A 122 -0.99 -21.10 2.93
C ARG A 122 0.28 -20.50 3.54
N ILE A 123 1.31 -20.28 2.70
CA ILE A 123 2.58 -19.68 3.14
C ILE A 123 2.33 -18.28 3.71
N PHE A 124 1.52 -17.44 3.05
CA PHE A 124 1.15 -16.12 3.54
C PHE A 124 0.50 -16.17 4.92
N ALA A 125 -0.51 -17.05 5.09
CA ALA A 125 -1.24 -17.17 6.36
C ALA A 125 -0.31 -17.67 7.48
N TRP A 126 0.49 -18.68 7.20
CA TRP A 126 1.47 -19.24 8.14
C TRP A 126 2.54 -18.20 8.54
N THR A 127 3.12 -17.49 7.57
CA THR A 127 4.12 -16.45 7.85
C THR A 127 3.53 -15.36 8.75
N LEU A 128 2.32 -14.88 8.42
CA LEU A 128 1.65 -13.85 9.20
C LEU A 128 1.32 -14.32 10.62
N ASP A 129 0.86 -15.57 10.79
CA ASP A 129 0.58 -16.16 12.11
C ASP A 129 1.84 -16.21 12.98
N ILE A 130 2.93 -16.74 12.44
CA ILE A 130 4.22 -16.79 13.16
C ILE A 130 4.69 -15.39 13.59
N MET A 131 4.60 -14.41 12.67
CA MET A 131 4.97 -13.03 13.00
C MET A 131 4.13 -12.47 14.15
N ARG A 132 2.80 -12.62 14.09
CA ARG A 132 1.88 -12.10 15.11
C ARG A 132 2.12 -12.75 16.47
N ARG A 133 2.29 -14.06 16.52
CA ARG A 133 2.61 -14.79 17.74
C ARG A 133 3.96 -14.38 18.33
N ALA A 134 4.96 -14.21 17.47
CA ALA A 134 6.28 -13.72 17.88
C ALA A 134 6.19 -12.32 18.53
N TRP A 135 5.42 -11.40 17.91
CA TRP A 135 5.20 -10.04 18.45
C TRP A 135 4.38 -10.04 19.75
N ALA A 136 3.43 -10.97 19.90
CA ALA A 136 2.73 -11.20 21.15
C ALA A 136 3.64 -11.75 22.27
N GLY A 137 4.85 -12.20 21.91
CA GLY A 137 5.85 -12.72 22.85
C GLY A 137 5.76 -14.20 23.12
N GLU A 138 5.03 -14.92 22.30
CA GLU A 138 5.04 -16.37 22.32
C GLU A 138 6.41 -16.90 21.85
N ALA A 139 6.77 -18.10 22.32
CA ALA A 139 7.83 -18.87 21.68
C ALA A 139 7.24 -19.52 20.42
N VAL A 140 7.94 -19.38 19.30
CA VAL A 140 7.49 -19.88 17.98
C VAL A 140 8.53 -20.81 17.36
N THR A 141 8.07 -21.79 16.58
CA THR A 141 8.92 -22.70 15.83
C THR A 141 8.47 -22.75 14.36
N LEU A 142 9.37 -23.16 13.45
CA LEU A 142 9.06 -23.31 12.02
C LEU A 142 8.90 -24.77 11.59
N ASP A 143 9.26 -25.73 12.46
CA ASP A 143 9.31 -27.18 12.19
C ASP A 143 8.30 -28.00 13.00
N ASP A 144 7.38 -27.34 13.71
CA ASP A 144 6.39 -27.94 14.59
C ASP A 144 6.98 -28.74 15.78
N GLU A 145 8.30 -28.62 16.05
CA GLU A 145 8.97 -29.26 17.19
C GLU A 145 9.04 -28.28 18.37
N PRO A 146 8.29 -28.49 19.47
CA PRO A 146 8.17 -27.53 20.57
C PRO A 146 9.51 -27.18 21.25
N GLU A 147 10.44 -28.11 21.26
CA GLU A 147 11.79 -27.93 21.83
C GLU A 147 12.65 -26.94 21.03
N ASN A 148 12.32 -26.72 19.75
CA ASN A 148 12.98 -25.74 18.89
C ASN A 148 12.35 -24.35 18.96
N ALA A 149 11.32 -24.16 19.81
CA ALA A 149 10.62 -22.90 19.91
C ALA A 149 11.50 -21.81 20.52
N ILE A 150 11.56 -20.65 19.87
CA ILE A 150 12.36 -19.50 20.27
C ILE A 150 11.49 -18.26 20.48
N LYS A 151 11.95 -17.37 21.37
CA LYS A 151 11.38 -16.03 21.52
C LYS A 151 12.10 -15.04 20.61
N VAL A 152 11.34 -14.32 19.81
CA VAL A 152 11.86 -13.34 18.85
C VAL A 152 11.91 -11.96 19.48
N PHE A 153 13.01 -11.24 19.27
CA PHE A 153 13.25 -9.86 19.70
C PHE A 153 13.97 -9.07 18.58
N PRO A 154 13.80 -7.72 18.52
CA PRO A 154 12.92 -6.93 19.38
C PRO A 154 11.45 -7.20 19.07
N ARG A 155 10.54 -6.67 19.91
CA ARG A 155 9.12 -6.56 19.58
C ARG A 155 8.85 -5.20 18.94
N PRO A 156 7.78 -5.08 18.14
CA PRO A 156 7.34 -3.78 17.64
C PRO A 156 7.09 -2.79 18.78
N MET A 157 7.26 -1.50 18.51
CA MET A 157 6.87 -0.44 19.42
C MET A 157 5.35 -0.33 19.54
N GLN A 158 4.65 -0.52 18.43
CA GLN A 158 3.18 -0.59 18.39
C GLN A 158 2.70 -1.95 18.94
N GLN A 159 1.79 -1.92 19.90
CA GLN A 159 1.26 -3.11 20.55
C GLN A 159 -0.24 -3.27 20.30
N PRO A 160 -0.76 -4.48 20.08
CA PRO A 160 -0.05 -5.78 20.06
C PRO A 160 0.80 -6.00 18.80
N GLU A 161 0.58 -5.20 17.74
CA GLU A 161 1.26 -5.27 16.45
C GLU A 161 1.10 -3.95 15.69
N PRO A 162 1.97 -3.62 14.71
CA PRO A 162 1.71 -2.53 13.78
C PRO A 162 0.41 -2.76 13.03
N PRO A 163 -0.34 -1.72 12.62
CA PRO A 163 -1.50 -1.89 11.75
C PRO A 163 -1.15 -2.67 10.49
N ILE A 164 -1.91 -3.74 10.20
CA ILE A 164 -1.67 -4.62 9.05
C ILE A 164 -2.79 -4.44 8.03
N TRP A 165 -2.44 -4.17 6.77
CA TRP A 165 -3.37 -4.12 5.65
C TRP A 165 -3.00 -5.18 4.61
N VAL A 166 -3.97 -5.78 3.93
CA VAL A 166 -3.72 -6.91 3.03
C VAL A 166 -4.01 -6.56 1.58
N ALA A 167 -2.96 -6.55 0.76
CA ALA A 167 -3.14 -6.48 -0.70
C ALA A 167 -3.76 -7.78 -1.21
N ALA A 168 -4.90 -7.68 -1.88
CA ALA A 168 -5.67 -8.82 -2.33
C ALA A 168 -6.18 -8.64 -3.76
N PHE A 169 -6.12 -9.73 -4.54
CA PHE A 169 -6.69 -9.79 -5.88
C PHE A 169 -7.55 -11.05 -6.02
N GLY A 170 -8.78 -10.82 -6.45
CA GLY A 170 -9.75 -11.86 -6.71
C GLY A 170 -10.35 -12.51 -5.46
N PRO A 171 -11.41 -13.31 -5.64
CA PRO A 171 -12.32 -13.71 -4.56
C PRO A 171 -11.65 -14.45 -3.40
N LYS A 172 -10.73 -15.37 -3.71
CA LYS A 172 -10.04 -16.18 -2.67
C LYS A 172 -9.10 -15.33 -1.81
N ALA A 173 -8.55 -14.26 -2.37
CA ALA A 173 -7.63 -13.39 -1.66
C ALA A 173 -8.41 -12.39 -0.79
N LEU A 174 -9.52 -11.88 -1.30
CA LEU A 174 -10.45 -11.02 -0.56
C LEU A 174 -11.08 -11.78 0.62
N ALA A 175 -11.51 -13.03 0.38
CA ALA A 175 -12.02 -13.89 1.44
C ALA A 175 -10.98 -14.14 2.54
N GLN A 176 -9.71 -14.34 2.19
CA GLN A 176 -8.64 -14.50 3.18
C GLN A 176 -8.41 -13.22 3.99
N ALA A 177 -8.36 -12.05 3.35
CA ALA A 177 -8.18 -10.78 4.03
C ALA A 177 -9.36 -10.45 4.97
N GLY A 178 -10.59 -10.62 4.47
CA GLY A 178 -11.82 -10.44 5.26
C GLY A 178 -11.91 -11.39 6.44
N GLY A 179 -11.64 -12.69 6.22
CA GLY A 179 -11.66 -13.70 7.28
C GLY A 179 -10.61 -13.47 8.39
N LEU A 180 -9.54 -12.72 8.09
CA LEU A 180 -8.56 -12.28 9.07
C LEU A 180 -8.98 -10.98 9.81
N GLY A 181 -10.08 -10.34 9.41
CA GLY A 181 -10.48 -9.04 9.96
C GLY A 181 -9.52 -7.89 9.61
N LEU A 182 -8.72 -8.03 8.54
CA LEU A 182 -7.70 -7.06 8.16
C LEU A 182 -8.16 -6.18 6.99
N PRO A 183 -7.86 -4.87 6.97
CA PRO A 183 -8.22 -3.97 5.89
C PRO A 183 -7.71 -4.45 4.51
N TYR A 184 -8.57 -4.36 3.50
CA TYR A 184 -8.24 -4.65 2.13
C TYR A 184 -7.52 -3.45 1.49
N LEU A 185 -6.24 -3.61 1.15
CA LEU A 185 -5.46 -2.64 0.41
C LEU A 185 -5.66 -2.87 -1.09
N SER A 186 -6.39 -1.96 -1.75
CA SER A 186 -6.73 -2.07 -3.16
C SER A 186 -5.55 -1.80 -4.09
N SER A 187 -5.61 -2.36 -5.31
CA SER A 187 -4.70 -1.96 -6.38
C SER A 187 -5.08 -0.59 -6.96
N PRO A 188 -4.10 0.21 -7.41
CA PRO A 188 -4.39 1.47 -8.11
C PRO A 188 -5.02 1.27 -9.49
N MET A 189 -5.12 0.03 -9.97
CA MET A 189 -5.55 -0.36 -11.31
C MET A 189 -6.98 -0.93 -11.34
N GLU A 190 -7.67 -1.00 -10.22
CA GLU A 190 -9.05 -1.49 -10.14
C GLU A 190 -10.02 -0.34 -10.36
N SER A 191 -11.02 -0.52 -11.24
CA SER A 191 -12.06 0.46 -11.44
C SER A 191 -12.94 0.66 -10.21
N LEU A 192 -13.71 1.74 -10.16
CA LEU A 192 -14.66 1.97 -9.07
C LEU A 192 -15.71 0.86 -8.97
N GLY A 193 -16.16 0.32 -10.13
CA GLY A 193 -17.09 -0.82 -10.17
C GLY A 193 -16.48 -2.05 -9.49
N THR A 194 -15.29 -2.47 -9.93
CA THR A 194 -14.53 -3.57 -9.34
C THR A 194 -14.28 -3.37 -7.84
N LEU A 195 -13.97 -2.15 -7.42
CA LEU A 195 -13.73 -1.86 -6.00
C LEU A 195 -14.97 -2.04 -5.14
N ARG A 196 -16.16 -1.61 -5.62
CA ARG A 196 -17.42 -1.85 -4.90
C ARG A 196 -17.66 -3.34 -4.66
N GLU A 197 -17.46 -4.15 -5.69
CA GLU A 197 -17.62 -5.60 -5.58
C GLU A 197 -16.58 -6.21 -4.64
N ASN A 198 -15.32 -5.80 -4.75
CA ASN A 198 -14.24 -6.30 -3.92
C ASN A 198 -14.43 -5.96 -2.44
N TYR A 199 -14.81 -4.71 -2.11
CA TYR A 199 -15.10 -4.33 -0.72
C TYR A 199 -16.33 -5.06 -0.17
N ALA A 200 -17.38 -5.25 -0.99
CA ALA A 200 -18.54 -6.02 -0.58
C ALA A 200 -18.19 -7.50 -0.29
N GLN A 201 -17.40 -8.14 -1.15
CA GLN A 201 -16.91 -9.50 -0.94
C GLN A 201 -16.03 -9.61 0.30
N HIS A 202 -15.13 -8.66 0.51
CA HIS A 202 -14.25 -8.61 1.68
C HIS A 202 -15.05 -8.49 2.98
N GLN A 203 -16.04 -7.58 3.05
CA GLN A 203 -16.91 -7.41 4.20
C GLN A 203 -17.77 -8.66 4.48
N ALA A 204 -18.35 -9.25 3.42
CA ALA A 204 -19.11 -10.48 3.55
C ALA A 204 -18.26 -11.66 4.11
N ALA A 205 -16.98 -11.73 3.68
CA ALA A 205 -16.06 -12.73 4.20
C ALA A 205 -15.71 -12.52 5.68
N ALA A 206 -15.58 -11.28 6.13
CA ALA A 206 -15.36 -10.96 7.54
C ALA A 206 -16.57 -11.40 8.39
N VAL A 207 -17.78 -11.03 7.97
CA VAL A 207 -19.03 -11.45 8.63
C VAL A 207 -19.17 -12.98 8.68
N ALA A 208 -18.89 -13.67 7.56
CA ALA A 208 -18.96 -15.14 7.49
C ALA A 208 -17.94 -15.82 8.41
N ALA A 209 -16.80 -15.19 8.68
CA ALA A 209 -15.78 -15.66 9.61
C ALA A 209 -16.08 -15.28 11.08
N GLY A 210 -17.14 -14.54 11.36
CA GLY A 210 -17.49 -14.09 12.71
C GLY A 210 -16.57 -12.98 13.25
N VAL A 211 -15.86 -12.27 12.37
CA VAL A 211 -15.00 -11.14 12.74
C VAL A 211 -15.64 -9.82 12.34
N THR A 212 -15.35 -8.77 13.10
CA THR A 212 -15.85 -7.43 12.77
C THR A 212 -15.16 -6.91 11.51
N PRO A 213 -15.90 -6.47 10.49
CA PRO A 213 -15.31 -5.83 9.32
C PRO A 213 -14.48 -4.61 9.71
N PRO A 214 -13.30 -4.43 9.11
CA PRO A 214 -12.46 -3.27 9.40
C PRO A 214 -13.15 -1.94 9.04
N GLU A 215 -13.00 -0.94 9.91
CA GLU A 215 -13.47 0.43 9.65
C GLU A 215 -12.54 1.17 8.66
N VAL A 216 -11.29 0.74 8.56
CA VAL A 216 -10.31 1.31 7.64
C VAL A 216 -10.54 0.80 6.23
N VAL A 217 -10.82 1.73 5.33
CA VAL A 217 -11.07 1.47 3.90
C VAL A 217 -10.00 2.22 3.08
N PRO A 218 -8.82 1.62 2.86
CA PRO A 218 -7.73 2.25 2.15
C PRO A 218 -7.87 2.07 0.64
N LEU A 219 -7.69 3.14 -0.11
CA LEU A 219 -7.74 3.16 -1.56
C LEU A 219 -6.43 3.66 -2.14
N MET A 220 -5.83 2.90 -3.06
CA MET A 220 -4.74 3.39 -3.91
C MET A 220 -5.29 3.91 -5.23
N ARG A 221 -4.80 5.08 -5.68
CA ARG A 221 -5.19 5.68 -6.97
C ARG A 221 -4.02 6.42 -7.60
N THR A 222 -3.92 6.34 -8.92
CA THR A 222 -3.11 7.29 -9.69
C THR A 222 -3.80 8.64 -9.64
N VAL A 223 -3.18 9.61 -8.95
CA VAL A 223 -3.75 10.96 -8.78
C VAL A 223 -2.79 11.99 -9.32
N PHE A 224 -3.29 12.90 -10.14
CA PHE A 224 -2.57 14.09 -10.58
C PHE A 224 -3.52 15.28 -10.59
N VAL A 225 -3.10 16.38 -9.99
CA VAL A 225 -3.85 17.62 -9.96
C VAL A 225 -3.00 18.75 -10.51
N SER A 226 -3.59 19.54 -11.39
CA SER A 226 -2.99 20.75 -11.96
C SER A 226 -4.06 21.78 -12.25
N ARG A 227 -3.72 23.06 -12.16
CA ARG A 227 -4.59 24.18 -12.61
C ARG A 227 -4.53 24.37 -14.12
N ASP A 228 -3.64 23.66 -14.82
CA ASP A 228 -3.52 23.61 -16.28
C ASP A 228 -4.34 22.44 -16.84
N ALA A 229 -5.52 22.75 -17.35
CA ALA A 229 -6.42 21.77 -17.96
C ALA A 229 -5.80 21.06 -19.18
N ALA A 230 -4.95 21.75 -19.95
CA ALA A 230 -4.27 21.15 -21.11
C ALA A 230 -3.25 20.10 -20.67
N GLN A 231 -2.50 20.36 -19.60
CA GLN A 231 -1.58 19.40 -19.00
C GLN A 231 -2.31 18.16 -18.47
N CYS A 232 -3.44 18.35 -17.80
CA CYS A 232 -4.28 17.23 -17.33
C CYS A 232 -4.79 16.38 -18.50
N LYS A 233 -5.27 17.01 -19.57
CA LYS A 233 -5.75 16.33 -20.76
C LYS A 233 -4.64 15.52 -21.44
N GLN A 234 -3.48 16.13 -21.68
CA GLN A 234 -2.32 15.46 -22.28
C GLN A 234 -1.87 14.25 -21.47
N LEU A 235 -1.84 14.37 -20.15
CA LEU A 235 -1.47 13.25 -19.26
C LEU A 235 -2.48 12.10 -19.35
N ARG A 236 -3.78 12.41 -19.35
CA ARG A 236 -4.85 11.39 -19.51
C ARG A 236 -4.72 10.66 -20.84
N GLU A 237 -4.51 11.38 -21.94
CA GLU A 237 -4.31 10.78 -23.26
C GLU A 237 -3.06 9.89 -23.31
N SER A 238 -1.95 10.33 -22.72
CA SER A 238 -0.72 9.53 -22.62
C SER A 238 -0.93 8.25 -21.82
N LEU A 239 -1.62 8.31 -20.69
CA LEU A 239 -1.89 7.13 -19.88
C LEU A 239 -2.93 6.19 -20.51
N ALA A 240 -3.89 6.72 -21.26
CA ALA A 240 -4.86 5.91 -22.00
C ALA A 240 -4.19 5.03 -23.07
N THR A 241 -3.12 5.52 -23.72
CA THR A 241 -2.34 4.72 -24.67
C THR A 241 -1.51 3.61 -24.02
N GLN A 242 -1.25 3.71 -22.70
CA GLN A 242 -0.53 2.70 -21.92
C GLN A 242 -1.48 1.69 -21.24
N ALA A 243 -2.77 1.75 -21.57
CA ALA A 243 -3.84 1.01 -20.89
C ALA A 243 -3.77 -0.52 -21.05
N ASP A 244 -2.97 -1.07 -21.96
CA ASP A 244 -2.79 -2.53 -22.16
C ASP A 244 -2.35 -3.29 -20.90
N ASN A 245 -1.86 -2.59 -19.89
CA ASN A 245 -1.49 -3.12 -18.56
C ASN A 245 -2.54 -2.85 -17.49
N THR A 246 -3.72 -2.34 -17.81
CA THR A 246 -4.79 -2.09 -16.85
C THR A 246 -5.71 -3.30 -16.75
N ARG A 247 -6.39 -3.43 -15.61
CA ARG A 247 -7.43 -4.44 -15.38
C ARG A 247 -8.80 -3.86 -15.66
N LEU A 248 -8.90 -3.03 -16.68
CA LEU A 248 -10.15 -2.45 -17.12
C LEU A 248 -11.06 -3.52 -17.74
N GLN A 249 -12.33 -3.44 -17.42
CA GLN A 249 -13.37 -4.21 -18.08
C GLN A 249 -13.78 -3.51 -19.39
N ASP A 250 -14.47 -4.23 -20.25
CA ASP A 250 -15.00 -3.64 -21.49
C ASP A 250 -15.86 -2.41 -21.21
N GLY A 251 -15.51 -1.29 -21.84
CA GLY A 251 -16.20 -0.02 -21.67
C GLY A 251 -15.67 0.88 -20.56
N GLU A 252 -14.74 0.42 -19.73
CA GLU A 252 -14.07 1.25 -18.74
C GLU A 252 -12.96 2.09 -19.37
N THR A 253 -12.72 3.26 -18.79
CA THR A 253 -11.75 4.24 -19.26
C THR A 253 -10.70 4.54 -18.19
N ILE A 254 -9.72 5.37 -18.54
CA ILE A 254 -8.71 5.85 -17.59
C ILE A 254 -9.34 6.53 -16.37
N ASP A 255 -10.49 7.18 -16.50
CA ASP A 255 -11.16 7.86 -15.40
C ASP A 255 -11.77 6.90 -14.37
N ASP A 256 -11.88 5.62 -14.72
CA ASP A 256 -12.38 4.60 -13.80
C ASP A 256 -11.31 4.13 -12.80
N TRP A 257 -10.03 4.29 -13.12
CA TRP A 257 -8.93 3.88 -12.28
C TRP A 257 -7.94 4.99 -11.90
N SER A 258 -8.11 6.22 -12.42
CA SER A 258 -7.27 7.37 -12.10
C SER A 258 -8.09 8.60 -11.73
N ILE A 259 -7.47 9.56 -11.08
CA ILE A 259 -8.05 10.86 -10.74
C ILE A 259 -7.07 11.93 -11.25
N ILE A 260 -7.32 12.43 -12.47
CA ILE A 260 -6.42 13.39 -13.14
C ILE A 260 -7.27 14.58 -13.61
N GLY A 261 -7.02 15.75 -13.05
CA GLY A 261 -7.78 16.95 -13.40
C GLY A 261 -7.45 18.18 -12.59
N GLU A 262 -8.30 19.19 -12.76
CA GLU A 262 -8.24 20.41 -11.97
C GLU A 262 -8.73 20.19 -10.53
N PRO A 263 -8.40 21.07 -9.56
CA PRO A 263 -8.73 20.88 -8.15
C PRO A 263 -10.19 20.54 -7.86
N SER A 264 -11.15 21.21 -8.52
CA SER A 264 -12.59 20.94 -8.33
C SER A 264 -12.96 19.51 -8.76
N PHE A 265 -12.49 19.06 -9.92
CA PHE A 265 -12.70 17.71 -10.41
C PHE A 265 -12.09 16.65 -9.47
N VAL A 266 -10.85 16.87 -9.03
CA VAL A 266 -10.17 15.93 -8.12
C VAL A 266 -10.93 15.82 -6.80
N ARG A 267 -11.38 16.94 -6.22
CA ARG A 267 -12.19 16.98 -5.00
C ARG A 267 -13.49 16.20 -5.17
N GLU A 268 -14.24 16.46 -6.23
CA GLU A 268 -15.50 15.77 -6.53
C GLU A 268 -15.31 14.26 -6.69
N ARG A 269 -14.27 13.84 -7.40
CA ARG A 269 -13.98 12.42 -7.59
C ARG A 269 -13.60 11.73 -6.28
N VAL A 270 -12.79 12.35 -5.44
CA VAL A 270 -12.43 11.80 -4.12
C VAL A 270 -13.67 11.69 -3.22
N GLN A 271 -14.54 12.69 -3.20
CA GLN A 271 -15.81 12.64 -2.47
C GLN A 271 -16.71 11.50 -2.97
N ALA A 272 -16.79 11.29 -4.29
CA ALA A 272 -17.55 10.18 -4.86
C ALA A 272 -17.03 8.81 -4.39
N TYR A 273 -15.70 8.64 -4.26
CA TYR A 273 -15.10 7.43 -3.68
C TYR A 273 -15.42 7.28 -2.20
N GLN A 274 -15.36 8.36 -1.41
CA GLN A 274 -15.76 8.34 0.01
C GLN A 274 -17.23 7.92 0.17
N GLN A 275 -18.12 8.52 -0.59
CA GLN A 275 -19.56 8.21 -0.54
C GLN A 275 -19.88 6.79 -0.99
N SER A 276 -19.18 6.32 -2.04
CA SER A 276 -19.44 5.02 -2.66
C SER A 276 -18.88 3.83 -1.88
N LEU A 277 -17.70 4.00 -1.26
CA LEU A 277 -16.93 2.92 -0.66
C LEU A 277 -16.78 3.06 0.87
N GLY A 278 -17.14 4.19 1.45
CA GLY A 278 -16.77 4.52 2.83
C GLY A 278 -15.27 4.74 2.98
N MET A 279 -14.57 5.19 1.91
CA MET A 279 -13.13 5.37 1.88
C MET A 279 -12.66 6.28 3.00
N THR A 280 -11.70 5.78 3.80
CA THR A 280 -11.09 6.52 4.92
C THR A 280 -9.68 7.02 4.60
N HIS A 281 -8.97 6.33 3.69
CA HIS A 281 -7.60 6.64 3.31
C HIS A 281 -7.47 6.63 1.80
N ILE A 282 -6.88 7.66 1.23
CA ILE A 282 -6.46 7.68 -0.17
C ILE A 282 -4.95 7.72 -0.27
N ILE A 283 -4.36 6.76 -0.98
CA ILE A 283 -2.94 6.71 -1.28
C ILE A 283 -2.74 7.14 -2.73
N ALA A 284 -2.31 8.38 -2.93
CA ALA A 284 -2.03 8.93 -4.25
C ALA A 284 -0.74 8.31 -4.81
N THR A 285 -0.87 7.32 -5.69
CA THR A 285 0.31 6.73 -6.33
C THR A 285 0.80 7.58 -7.48
N ARG A 286 2.14 7.69 -7.58
CA ARG A 286 2.86 8.47 -8.59
C ARG A 286 3.69 7.60 -9.54
N ILE A 287 3.67 6.29 -9.35
CA ILE A 287 4.52 5.33 -10.09
C ILE A 287 4.31 5.42 -11.61
N ARG A 288 3.09 5.67 -12.05
CA ARG A 288 2.74 5.78 -13.49
C ARG A 288 2.89 7.18 -14.07
N LEU A 289 3.29 8.16 -13.27
CA LEU A 289 3.46 9.56 -13.70
C LEU A 289 4.91 9.90 -14.09
N GLY A 290 5.79 8.90 -14.21
CA GLY A 290 7.23 9.06 -14.43
C GLY A 290 7.66 9.74 -15.74
N GLY A 291 6.74 9.98 -16.69
CA GLY A 291 7.00 10.78 -17.89
C GLY A 291 6.97 12.30 -17.64
N LEU A 292 6.54 12.74 -16.45
CA LEU A 292 6.48 14.14 -16.07
C LEU A 292 7.79 14.58 -15.38
N GLN A 293 8.17 15.82 -15.58
CA GLN A 293 9.34 16.41 -14.91
C GLN A 293 9.09 16.59 -13.41
N GLU A 294 10.14 16.46 -12.61
CA GLU A 294 10.08 16.55 -11.15
C GLU A 294 9.40 17.84 -10.62
N PRO A 295 9.65 19.05 -11.13
CA PRO A 295 8.96 20.25 -10.68
C PRO A 295 7.44 20.17 -10.84
N VAL A 296 6.97 19.55 -11.92
CA VAL A 296 5.52 19.34 -12.20
C VAL A 296 4.92 18.37 -11.21
N LEU A 297 5.60 17.26 -10.96
CA LEU A 297 5.16 16.25 -9.99
C LEU A 297 5.11 16.84 -8.57
N ARG A 298 6.13 17.60 -8.17
CA ARG A 298 6.22 18.28 -6.88
C ARG A 298 5.11 19.32 -6.69
N ALA A 299 4.84 20.13 -7.72
CA ALA A 299 3.72 21.08 -7.71
C ALA A 299 2.37 20.39 -7.55
N SER A 300 2.15 19.26 -8.24
CA SER A 300 0.94 18.44 -8.10
C SER A 300 0.81 17.82 -6.72
N VAL A 301 1.91 17.44 -6.06
CA VAL A 301 1.89 16.95 -4.67
C VAL A 301 1.40 18.04 -3.72
N ALA A 302 1.95 19.25 -3.78
CA ALA A 302 1.52 20.36 -2.94
C ALA A 302 0.05 20.74 -3.18
N LEU A 303 -0.34 20.86 -4.47
CA LEU A 303 -1.71 21.22 -4.85
C LEU A 303 -2.74 20.15 -4.45
N LEU A 304 -2.36 18.87 -4.45
CA LEU A 304 -3.27 17.80 -3.99
C LEU A 304 -3.58 17.92 -2.49
N ALA A 305 -2.57 18.18 -1.68
CA ALA A 305 -2.77 18.40 -0.25
C ALA A 305 -3.69 19.61 0.01
N GLU A 306 -3.42 20.75 -0.65
CA GLU A 306 -4.29 21.94 -0.62
C GLU A 306 -5.73 21.62 -1.07
N THR A 307 -5.89 20.83 -2.13
CA THR A 307 -7.20 20.47 -2.71
C THR A 307 -8.05 19.65 -1.75
N LEU A 308 -7.44 18.79 -0.94
CA LEU A 308 -8.13 17.80 -0.10
C LEU A 308 -8.12 18.12 1.40
N ASP A 309 -7.51 19.24 1.83
CA ASP A 309 -7.33 19.60 3.26
C ASP A 309 -8.66 19.69 4.03
N GLU A 310 -9.75 20.04 3.36
CA GLU A 310 -11.08 20.20 3.97
C GLU A 310 -11.95 18.91 3.93
N LEU A 311 -11.42 17.76 3.44
CA LEU A 311 -12.13 16.49 3.38
C LEU A 311 -11.71 15.57 4.51
#